data_d5fbf8ec81135ee1f7dc5daa54cbad8e
#
_entry.id   d5fbf8ec81135ee1f7dc5daa54cbad8e
#
_cell.length_a   1.000
_cell.length_b   1.000
_cell.length_c   1.000
_cell.angle_alpha   90.00
_cell.angle_beta   90.00
_cell.angle_gamma   90.00
#
_symmetry.space_group_name_H-M   'P 1'
#
loop_
_entity.id
_entity.type
_entity.pdbx_description
1 polymer ?
#
loop_
_entity_poly.entity_id
_entity_poly.type
_entity_poly.pdbx_seq_one_letter_code
_entity_poly.pdbx_strand_id
1 'polypeptide(L)'
;MSISKFKNEPFTDFTDKKNRKAFEKALEEVKSRFTKEFPLVIGGEKIYIEEKLYSYNPSNPEQIVGTFQKASVEIALKAVETAHAKFDEWKRVSPKKRAEFLFKAAKIMRKRKHIFSAMMVYEEGKNWAEADGDTAEAIDFLEYYAREMH
;
A
#
# COMPACT_ATOMS: atom_id res chain seq x y z
N MET A 1 11.22 -23.46 -11.09
CA MET A 1 9.75 -23.64 -11.19
C MET A 1 9.26 -22.76 -12.33
N SER A 2 8.40 -23.27 -13.20
CA SER A 2 7.79 -22.44 -14.24
C SER A 2 6.80 -21.46 -13.60
N ILE A 3 6.91 -20.18 -13.93
CA ILE A 3 5.95 -19.17 -13.49
C ILE A 3 4.69 -19.32 -14.34
N SER A 4 3.52 -19.28 -13.71
CA SER A 4 2.23 -19.32 -14.42
C SER A 4 2.06 -18.10 -15.32
N LYS A 5 1.30 -18.25 -16.41
CA LYS A 5 0.94 -17.14 -17.30
C LYS A 5 0.26 -16.02 -16.49
N PHE A 6 0.56 -14.75 -16.81
CA PHE A 6 -0.13 -13.62 -16.20
C PHE A 6 -1.65 -13.68 -16.45
N LYS A 7 -2.41 -13.30 -15.44
CA LYS A 7 -3.86 -13.06 -15.53
C LYS A 7 -4.18 -11.86 -14.65
N ASN A 8 -5.06 -10.99 -15.15
CA ASN A 8 -5.55 -9.87 -14.38
C ASN A 8 -6.25 -10.31 -13.08
N GLU A 9 -6.09 -9.51 -12.05
CA GLU A 9 -6.81 -9.67 -10.80
C GLU A 9 -8.31 -9.39 -11.02
N PRO A 10 -9.21 -10.29 -10.65
CA PRO A 10 -10.64 -10.07 -10.83
C PRO A 10 -11.15 -8.94 -9.94
N PHE A 11 -12.05 -8.13 -10.48
CA PHE A 11 -12.80 -7.14 -9.70
C PHE A 11 -13.76 -7.83 -8.74
N THR A 12 -14.01 -7.18 -7.61
CA THR A 12 -14.98 -7.66 -6.63
C THR A 12 -16.41 -7.39 -7.11
N ASP A 13 -17.22 -8.44 -7.22
CA ASP A 13 -18.65 -8.29 -7.47
C ASP A 13 -19.38 -7.87 -6.19
N PHE A 14 -19.70 -6.57 -6.09
CA PHE A 14 -20.43 -6.01 -4.95
C PHE A 14 -21.94 -6.24 -4.99
N THR A 15 -22.50 -6.90 -6.02
CA THR A 15 -23.88 -7.40 -6.02
C THR A 15 -24.01 -8.64 -5.13
N ASP A 16 -22.92 -9.40 -4.97
CA ASP A 16 -22.85 -10.50 -4.02
C ASP A 16 -22.85 -9.97 -2.56
N LYS A 17 -23.85 -10.39 -1.79
CA LYS A 17 -24.02 -10.01 -0.38
C LYS A 17 -22.82 -10.37 0.50
N LYS A 18 -22.12 -11.47 0.21
CA LYS A 18 -20.93 -11.91 0.95
C LYS A 18 -19.77 -10.93 0.75
N ASN A 19 -19.52 -10.54 -0.50
CA ASN A 19 -18.48 -9.58 -0.85
C ASN A 19 -18.77 -8.22 -0.24
N ARG A 20 -20.01 -7.76 -0.36
CA ARG A 20 -20.46 -6.50 0.27
C ARG A 20 -20.21 -6.50 1.78
N LYS A 21 -20.65 -7.55 2.48
CA LYS A 21 -20.43 -7.66 3.94
C LYS A 21 -18.96 -7.73 4.32
N ALA A 22 -18.12 -8.38 3.51
CA ALA A 22 -16.68 -8.42 3.72
C ALA A 22 -16.04 -7.04 3.56
N PHE A 23 -16.50 -6.25 2.58
CA PHE A 23 -16.01 -4.90 2.36
C PHE A 23 -16.47 -3.93 3.46
N GLU A 24 -17.74 -4.01 3.89
CA GLU A 24 -18.27 -3.25 5.03
C GLU A 24 -17.43 -3.50 6.30
N LYS A 25 -17.07 -4.76 6.57
CA LYS A 25 -16.15 -5.09 7.66
C LYS A 25 -14.77 -4.46 7.49
N ALA A 26 -14.26 -4.40 6.28
CA ALA A 26 -12.98 -3.75 5.99
C ALA A 26 -13.05 -2.24 6.23
N LEU A 27 -14.16 -1.58 5.86
CA LEU A 27 -14.40 -0.17 6.17
C LEU A 27 -14.39 0.09 7.68
N GLU A 28 -15.07 -0.72 8.47
CA GLU A 28 -15.05 -0.63 9.94
C GLU A 28 -13.64 -0.85 10.52
N GLU A 29 -12.90 -1.83 10.00
CA GLU A 29 -11.52 -2.08 10.42
C GLU A 29 -10.61 -0.89 10.12
N VAL A 30 -10.72 -0.29 8.95
CA VAL A 30 -9.94 0.91 8.58
C VAL A 30 -10.33 2.09 9.47
N LYS A 31 -11.64 2.33 9.65
CA LYS A 31 -12.15 3.39 10.52
C LYS A 31 -11.66 3.26 11.97
N SER A 32 -11.52 2.05 12.49
CA SER A 32 -11.00 1.81 13.82
C SER A 32 -9.53 2.21 14.01
N ARG A 33 -8.82 2.51 12.91
CA ARG A 33 -7.40 2.92 12.90
C ARG A 33 -7.21 4.42 12.69
N PHE A 34 -8.29 5.17 12.56
CA PHE A 34 -8.23 6.61 12.37
C PHE A 34 -7.47 7.30 13.49
N THR A 35 -6.89 8.45 13.19
CA THR A 35 -6.02 9.22 14.10
C THR A 35 -4.71 8.51 14.50
N LYS A 36 -4.49 7.28 14.05
CA LYS A 36 -3.23 6.57 14.33
C LYS A 36 -2.04 7.35 13.77
N GLU A 37 -1.01 7.45 14.59
CA GLU A 37 0.25 8.07 14.21
C GLU A 37 1.18 7.05 13.55
N PHE A 38 1.75 7.44 12.40
CA PHE A 38 2.69 6.61 11.64
C PHE A 38 4.08 7.26 11.63
N PRO A 39 5.14 6.48 11.94
CA PRO A 39 6.51 6.97 11.91
C PRO A 39 7.04 7.10 10.48
N LEU A 40 8.08 7.93 10.30
CA LEU A 40 9.01 7.73 9.19
C LEU A 40 9.81 6.45 9.45
N VAL A 41 10.17 5.75 8.37
CA VAL A 41 11.01 4.55 8.47
C VAL A 41 12.23 4.74 7.56
N ILE A 42 13.41 4.92 8.15
CA ILE A 42 14.67 5.14 7.42
C ILE A 42 15.68 4.11 7.91
N GLY A 43 16.20 3.29 7.01
CA GLY A 43 17.16 2.25 7.37
C GLY A 43 16.61 1.19 8.35
N GLY A 44 15.28 1.06 8.47
CA GLY A 44 14.62 0.18 9.43
C GLY A 44 14.30 0.84 10.78
N GLU A 45 14.81 2.03 11.03
CA GLU A 45 14.51 2.81 12.24
C GLU A 45 13.20 3.57 12.11
N LYS A 46 12.39 3.58 13.17
CA LYS A 46 11.17 4.37 13.28
C LYS A 46 11.47 5.72 13.90
N ILE A 47 11.15 6.80 13.19
CA ILE A 47 11.42 8.17 13.61
C ILE A 47 10.08 8.89 13.82
N TYR A 48 9.92 9.48 14.99
CA TYR A 48 8.81 10.35 15.38
C TYR A 48 9.35 11.75 15.61
N ILE A 49 8.68 12.76 15.11
CA ILE A 49 9.06 14.16 15.23
C ILE A 49 7.86 14.99 15.70
N GLU A 50 8.07 16.22 16.11
CA GLU A 50 7.01 17.09 16.64
C GLU A 50 6.03 17.53 15.53
N GLU A 51 6.55 17.98 14.37
CA GLU A 51 5.73 18.43 13.26
C GLU A 51 5.01 17.27 12.58
N LYS A 52 3.70 17.45 12.32
CA LYS A 52 2.81 16.42 11.75
C LYS A 52 2.16 16.88 10.47
N LEU A 53 1.84 15.89 9.64
CA LEU A 53 0.92 15.99 8.52
C LEU A 53 -0.32 15.16 8.83
N TYR A 54 -1.47 15.69 8.47
CA TYR A 54 -2.75 15.01 8.66
C TYR A 54 -3.36 14.67 7.31
N SER A 55 -3.80 13.43 7.15
CA SER A 55 -4.64 13.01 6.03
C SER A 55 -6.09 13.11 6.47
N TYR A 56 -6.90 13.84 5.71
CA TYR A 56 -8.31 14.07 6.01
C TYR A 56 -9.19 13.30 5.02
N ASN A 57 -10.34 12.84 5.50
CA ASN A 57 -11.36 12.28 4.64
C ASN A 57 -12.02 13.41 3.79
N PRO A 58 -11.91 13.39 2.45
CA PRO A 58 -12.47 14.44 1.62
C PRO A 58 -14.00 14.53 1.67
N SER A 59 -14.67 13.43 2.05
CA SER A 59 -16.12 13.40 2.25
C SER A 59 -16.55 13.87 3.65
N ASN A 60 -15.60 14.02 4.59
CA ASN A 60 -15.82 14.55 5.94
C ASN A 60 -14.53 15.20 6.45
N PRO A 61 -14.29 16.49 6.14
CA PRO A 61 -13.02 17.18 6.44
C PRO A 61 -12.67 17.29 7.93
N GLU A 62 -13.60 17.04 8.83
CA GLU A 62 -13.31 16.98 10.27
C GLU A 62 -12.70 15.63 10.70
N GLN A 63 -12.71 14.66 9.80
CA GLN A 63 -12.26 13.29 10.10
C GLN A 63 -10.82 13.09 9.66
N ILE A 64 -9.92 12.90 10.62
CA ILE A 64 -8.52 12.58 10.39
C ILE A 64 -8.39 11.07 10.17
N VAL A 65 -7.98 10.67 8.96
CA VAL A 65 -7.75 9.28 8.57
C VAL A 65 -6.41 8.76 9.12
N GLY A 66 -5.39 9.61 9.13
CA GLY A 66 -4.06 9.27 9.65
C GLY A 66 -3.22 10.47 9.98
N THR A 67 -2.26 10.29 10.90
CA THR A 67 -1.29 11.31 11.31
C THR A 67 0.12 10.84 10.93
N PHE A 68 0.87 11.66 10.22
CA PHE A 68 2.18 11.33 9.68
C PHE A 68 3.22 12.34 10.16
N GLN A 69 4.49 11.94 10.13
CA GLN A 69 5.61 12.83 10.48
C GLN A 69 5.93 13.75 9.29
N LYS A 70 6.05 15.05 9.53
CA LYS A 70 6.49 16.02 8.52
C LYS A 70 8.00 16.12 8.52
N ALA A 71 8.67 15.36 7.67
CA ALA A 71 10.12 15.32 7.60
C ALA A 71 10.73 16.69 7.31
N SER A 72 11.82 17.04 8.01
CA SER A 72 12.70 18.15 7.63
C SER A 72 13.55 17.80 6.41
N VAL A 73 14.21 18.80 5.83
CA VAL A 73 15.16 18.61 4.72
C VAL A 73 16.28 17.66 5.12
N GLU A 74 16.81 17.80 6.33
CA GLU A 74 17.90 16.97 6.84
C GLU A 74 17.48 15.50 6.95
N ILE A 75 16.25 15.24 7.42
CA ILE A 75 15.71 13.88 7.50
C ILE A 75 15.50 13.29 6.09
N ALA A 76 15.03 14.11 5.14
CA ALA A 76 14.86 13.68 3.76
C ALA A 76 16.21 13.34 3.11
N LEU A 77 17.24 14.17 3.32
CA LEU A 77 18.60 13.89 2.85
C LEU A 77 19.16 12.61 3.47
N LYS A 78 19.00 12.41 4.80
CA LYS A 78 19.37 11.17 5.47
C LYS A 78 18.70 9.94 4.84
N ALA A 79 17.43 10.05 4.43
CA ALA A 79 16.73 8.96 3.76
C ALA A 79 17.37 8.61 2.40
N VAL A 80 17.71 9.64 1.60
CA VAL A 80 18.39 9.46 0.30
C VAL A 80 19.77 8.85 0.50
N GLU A 81 20.58 9.35 1.43
CA GLU A 81 21.91 8.81 1.75
C GLU A 81 21.83 7.35 2.19
N THR A 82 20.86 7.02 3.05
CA THR A 82 20.63 5.65 3.53
C THR A 82 20.26 4.72 2.37
N ALA A 83 19.40 5.16 1.45
CA ALA A 83 19.05 4.40 0.26
C ALA A 83 20.26 4.24 -0.68
N HIS A 84 21.03 5.29 -0.90
CA HIS A 84 22.25 5.26 -1.72
C HIS A 84 23.30 4.29 -1.16
N ALA A 85 23.52 4.29 0.15
CA ALA A 85 24.45 3.36 0.80
C ALA A 85 24.06 1.88 0.60
N LYS A 86 22.77 1.60 0.39
CA LYS A 86 22.27 0.23 0.11
C LYS A 86 22.31 -0.15 -1.38
N PHE A 87 22.59 0.79 -2.27
CA PHE A 87 22.57 0.55 -3.71
C PHE A 87 23.55 -0.55 -4.14
N ASP A 88 24.80 -0.53 -3.64
CA ASP A 88 25.84 -1.51 -4.00
C ASP A 88 25.49 -2.95 -3.61
N GLU A 89 24.77 -3.12 -2.52
CA GLU A 89 24.25 -4.41 -2.08
C GLU A 89 23.05 -4.82 -2.95
N TRP A 90 22.08 -3.90 -3.13
CA TRP A 90 20.85 -4.19 -3.87
C TRP A 90 21.05 -4.47 -5.35
N LYS A 91 21.96 -3.75 -6.03
CA LYS A 91 22.26 -3.98 -7.45
C LYS A 91 22.79 -5.38 -7.75
N ARG A 92 23.39 -6.06 -6.74
CA ARG A 92 23.90 -7.45 -6.86
C ARG A 92 22.82 -8.51 -6.61
N VAL A 93 21.66 -8.11 -6.10
CA VAL A 93 20.52 -9.04 -5.93
C VAL A 93 20.02 -9.44 -7.32
N SER A 94 19.95 -10.75 -7.59
CA SER A 94 19.54 -11.24 -8.90
C SER A 94 18.12 -10.78 -9.27
N PRO A 95 17.83 -10.58 -10.58
CA PRO A 95 16.49 -10.20 -11.04
C PRO A 95 15.41 -11.16 -10.52
N LYS A 96 15.68 -12.46 -10.55
CA LYS A 96 14.80 -13.48 -9.99
C LYS A 96 14.47 -13.23 -8.53
N LYS A 97 15.48 -12.92 -7.70
CA LYS A 97 15.26 -12.66 -6.27
C LYS A 97 14.46 -11.38 -6.05
N ARG A 98 14.69 -10.35 -6.86
CA ARG A 98 13.88 -9.12 -6.82
C ARG A 98 12.43 -9.38 -7.22
N ALA A 99 12.19 -10.21 -8.25
CA ALA A 99 10.85 -10.62 -8.66
C ALA A 99 10.09 -11.37 -7.53
N GLU A 100 10.79 -12.22 -6.75
CA GLU A 100 10.18 -12.90 -5.60
C GLU A 100 9.59 -11.94 -4.56
N PHE A 101 10.20 -10.75 -4.35
CA PHE A 101 9.65 -9.73 -3.46
C PHE A 101 8.34 -9.16 -4.01
N LEU A 102 8.26 -8.89 -5.32
CA LEU A 102 7.04 -8.39 -5.96
C LEU A 102 5.91 -9.42 -5.90
N PHE A 103 6.18 -10.69 -6.20
CA PHE A 103 5.19 -11.77 -6.05
C PHE A 103 4.69 -11.91 -4.61
N LYS A 104 5.60 -11.77 -3.64
CA LYS A 104 5.21 -11.81 -2.22
C LYS A 104 4.33 -10.61 -1.85
N ALA A 105 4.66 -9.43 -2.33
CA ALA A 105 3.85 -8.22 -2.14
C ALA A 105 2.46 -8.38 -2.76
N ALA A 106 2.36 -8.84 -4.01
CA ALA A 106 1.09 -9.11 -4.70
C ALA A 106 0.22 -10.09 -3.90
N LYS A 107 0.82 -11.18 -3.39
CA LYS A 107 0.11 -12.16 -2.56
C LYS A 107 -0.45 -11.54 -1.27
N ILE A 108 0.31 -10.67 -0.62
CA ILE A 108 -0.12 -9.97 0.61
C ILE A 108 -1.24 -8.98 0.27
N MET A 109 -1.09 -8.19 -0.80
CA MET A 109 -2.12 -7.24 -1.23
C MET A 109 -3.43 -7.95 -1.58
N ARG A 110 -3.38 -9.03 -2.35
CA ARG A 110 -4.55 -9.83 -2.71
C ARG A 110 -5.29 -10.34 -1.46
N LYS A 111 -4.56 -10.84 -0.46
CA LYS A 111 -5.15 -11.28 0.81
C LYS A 111 -5.81 -10.15 1.59
N ARG A 112 -5.35 -8.91 1.40
CA ARG A 112 -5.82 -7.72 2.10
C ARG A 112 -6.54 -6.73 1.17
N LYS A 113 -7.02 -7.19 0.02
CA LYS A 113 -7.59 -6.35 -1.05
C LYS A 113 -8.61 -5.36 -0.50
N HIS A 114 -9.61 -5.84 0.24
CA HIS A 114 -10.64 -4.98 0.79
C HIS A 114 -10.12 -3.93 1.79
N ILE A 115 -9.04 -4.20 2.53
CA ILE A 115 -8.45 -3.22 3.45
C ILE A 115 -7.78 -2.08 2.68
N PHE A 116 -7.06 -2.37 1.59
CA PHE A 116 -6.45 -1.34 0.75
C PHE A 116 -7.53 -0.50 0.05
N SER A 117 -8.53 -1.16 -0.53
CA SER A 117 -9.66 -0.47 -1.17
C SER A 117 -10.45 0.39 -0.16
N ALA A 118 -10.72 -0.11 1.04
CA ALA A 118 -11.41 0.64 2.09
C ALA A 118 -10.61 1.87 2.55
N MET A 119 -9.27 1.80 2.56
CA MET A 119 -8.44 2.96 2.85
C MET A 119 -8.63 4.06 1.80
N MET A 120 -8.61 3.72 0.50
CA MET A 120 -8.83 4.68 -0.59
C MET A 120 -10.23 5.30 -0.57
N VAL A 121 -11.25 4.54 -0.13
CA VAL A 121 -12.59 5.13 0.08
C VAL A 121 -12.54 6.27 1.09
N TYR A 122 -11.81 6.10 2.19
CA TYR A 122 -11.72 7.13 3.22
C TYR A 122 -10.71 8.24 2.92
N GLU A 123 -9.57 7.91 2.32
CA GLU A 123 -8.48 8.86 2.12
C GLU A 123 -8.62 9.65 0.81
N GLU A 124 -9.20 9.05 -0.22
CA GLU A 124 -9.33 9.64 -1.55
C GLU A 124 -10.80 9.95 -1.94
N GLY A 125 -11.77 9.50 -1.16
CA GLY A 125 -13.19 9.66 -1.44
C GLY A 125 -13.71 8.83 -2.61
N LYS A 126 -12.99 7.76 -3.00
CA LYS A 126 -13.39 6.88 -4.10
C LYS A 126 -14.63 6.06 -3.76
N ASN A 127 -15.45 5.76 -4.76
CA ASN A 127 -16.48 4.74 -4.61
C ASN A 127 -15.86 3.33 -4.53
N TRP A 128 -16.63 2.34 -4.07
CA TRP A 128 -16.13 1.00 -3.81
C TRP A 128 -15.56 0.29 -5.05
N ALA A 129 -16.21 0.47 -6.20
CA ALA A 129 -15.81 -0.18 -7.44
C ALA A 129 -14.48 0.38 -7.96
N GLU A 130 -14.30 1.71 -7.93
CA GLU A 130 -13.05 2.37 -8.30
C GLU A 130 -11.91 1.97 -7.36
N ALA A 131 -12.13 2.04 -6.05
CA ALA A 131 -11.14 1.65 -5.05
C ALA A 131 -10.73 0.16 -5.18
N ASP A 132 -11.67 -0.72 -5.50
CA ASP A 132 -11.40 -2.14 -5.78
C ASP A 132 -10.59 -2.32 -7.07
N GLY A 133 -10.92 -1.54 -8.11
CA GLY A 133 -10.22 -1.51 -9.38
C GLY A 133 -8.75 -1.11 -9.24
N ASP A 134 -8.47 -0.03 -8.53
CA ASP A 134 -7.10 0.44 -8.30
C ASP A 134 -6.27 -0.56 -7.50
N THR A 135 -6.89 -1.21 -6.49
CA THR A 135 -6.19 -2.27 -5.75
C THR A 135 -5.91 -3.48 -6.65
N ALA A 136 -6.83 -3.84 -7.53
CA ALA A 136 -6.62 -4.92 -8.51
C ALA A 136 -5.49 -4.56 -9.48
N GLU A 137 -5.48 -3.33 -10.01
CA GLU A 137 -4.41 -2.85 -10.89
C GLU A 137 -3.05 -2.85 -10.20
N ALA A 138 -2.97 -2.42 -8.95
CA ALA A 138 -1.71 -2.48 -8.19
C ALA A 138 -1.20 -3.92 -8.02
N ILE A 139 -2.09 -4.89 -7.80
CA ILE A 139 -1.73 -6.31 -7.78
C ILE A 139 -1.24 -6.76 -9.15
N ASP A 140 -1.91 -6.35 -10.23
CA ASP A 140 -1.55 -6.67 -11.60
C ASP A 140 -0.16 -6.13 -11.95
N PHE A 141 0.17 -4.90 -11.60
CA PHE A 141 1.51 -4.35 -11.81
C PHE A 141 2.58 -5.15 -11.09
N LEU A 142 2.37 -5.50 -9.82
CA LEU A 142 3.31 -6.33 -9.08
C LEU A 142 3.53 -7.71 -9.74
N GLU A 143 2.46 -8.36 -10.16
CA GLU A 143 2.48 -9.67 -10.80
C GLU A 143 3.09 -9.61 -12.21
N TYR A 144 2.76 -8.58 -12.99
CA TYR A 144 3.24 -8.41 -14.36
C TYR A 144 4.75 -8.11 -14.36
N TYR A 145 5.19 -7.07 -13.67
CA TYR A 145 6.59 -6.68 -13.66
C TYR A 145 7.50 -7.70 -12.98
N ALA A 146 7.00 -8.47 -12.02
CA ALA A 146 7.73 -9.60 -11.48
C ALA A 146 8.02 -10.68 -12.56
N ARG A 147 7.08 -10.91 -13.47
CA ARG A 147 7.26 -11.85 -14.60
C ARG A 147 8.23 -11.33 -15.62
N GLU A 148 8.14 -10.04 -15.99
CA GLU A 148 9.05 -9.41 -16.92
C GLU A 148 10.51 -9.40 -16.41
N MET A 149 10.70 -9.40 -15.10
CA MET A 149 12.02 -9.43 -14.45
C MET A 149 12.59 -10.85 -14.30
N HIS A 150 11.78 -11.89 -14.40
CA HIS A 150 12.18 -13.28 -14.14
C HIS A 150 12.68 -13.98 -15.40
#